data_e8feadeb01f6cfda49c2a7113c97f80a
#
_entry.id   e8feadeb01f6cfda49c2a7113c97f80a
#
_cell.length_a   1.000
_cell.length_b   1.000
_cell.length_c   1.000
_cell.angle_alpha   90.00
_cell.angle_beta   90.00
_cell.angle_gamma   90.00
#
_symmetry.space_group_name_H-M   'P 1'
#
loop_
_entity.id
_entity.type
_entity.pdbx_description
1 polymer ?
#
loop_
_entity_poly.entity_id
_entity_poly.type
_entity_poly.pdbx_seq_one_letter_code
_entity_poly.pdbx_strand_id
1 'polypeptide(L)'
;YQFEVSAVTAPDESMHSQEEIRQINAMLKSQLPFIGAAALSRPGWDAEDFIESFAKDWGIELEVLPDERGPGQPFAAALPGTGVVINVIERPGRMGIERFIDGAAENYLWPEGRSLIRGMQSELMIAVGGGTHRSTQAALFIRAAATILDNESAIGFLDCDVLREPVHFRKTALALREQALATPILFWIGLSRLPEGADGLPRLKAWTNGL
;
A
#
# COMPACT_ATOMS: atom_id res chain seq x y z
N TYR A 1 6.55 12.41 -5.50
CA TYR A 1 6.25 12.81 -6.89
C TYR A 1 4.78 13.09 -6.96
N GLN A 2 4.42 14.39 -6.95
CA GLN A 2 3.14 14.82 -7.50
C GLN A 2 3.18 14.49 -8.97
N PHE A 3 2.37 13.56 -9.43
CA PHE A 3 2.02 13.49 -10.83
C PHE A 3 1.12 14.70 -11.10
N GLU A 4 1.70 15.82 -11.55
CA GLU A 4 0.94 16.81 -12.29
C GLU A 4 0.49 16.11 -13.58
N VAL A 5 -0.76 15.68 -13.58
CA VAL A 5 -1.46 15.41 -14.83
C VAL A 5 -1.61 16.79 -15.48
N SER A 6 -0.69 17.14 -16.36
CA SER A 6 -0.85 18.30 -17.22
C SER A 6 -2.20 18.18 -17.88
N ALA A 7 -3.04 19.18 -17.64
CA ALA A 7 -4.33 19.29 -18.29
C ALA A 7 -4.10 19.28 -19.79
N VAL A 8 -4.49 18.20 -20.44
CA VAL A 8 -4.68 18.19 -21.89
C VAL A 8 -5.81 19.16 -22.14
N THR A 9 -5.46 20.32 -22.67
CA THR A 9 -6.41 21.30 -23.20
C THR A 9 -7.20 20.60 -24.29
N ALA A 10 -8.42 20.17 -23.95
CA ALA A 10 -9.40 19.68 -24.91
C ALA A 10 -9.92 20.88 -25.72
N PRO A 11 -10.08 20.73 -27.03
CA PRO A 11 -10.82 21.71 -27.82
C PRO A 11 -12.31 21.49 -27.54
N ASP A 12 -12.97 22.61 -27.32
CA ASP A 12 -14.41 22.85 -27.40
C ASP A 12 -15.30 22.44 -26.22
N GLU A 13 -16.02 23.49 -25.80
CA GLU A 13 -16.91 23.58 -24.64
C GLU A 13 -18.14 22.67 -24.77
N SER A 14 -18.05 21.44 -24.28
CA SER A 14 -19.21 20.79 -23.69
C SER A 14 -19.05 20.82 -22.18
N MET A 15 -19.78 21.71 -21.50
CA MET A 15 -19.85 21.78 -20.06
C MET A 15 -20.37 20.45 -19.51
N HIS A 16 -19.47 19.54 -19.19
CA HIS A 16 -19.85 18.43 -18.34
C HIS A 16 -20.32 19.02 -17.01
N SER A 17 -21.48 18.62 -16.56
CA SER A 17 -22.01 19.05 -15.28
C SER A 17 -20.98 18.70 -14.18
N GLN A 18 -20.94 19.45 -13.08
CA GLN A 18 -20.06 19.13 -11.95
C GLN A 18 -20.28 17.70 -11.43
N GLU A 19 -21.48 17.17 -11.66
CA GLU A 19 -21.84 15.80 -11.28
C GLU A 19 -21.18 14.78 -12.21
N GLU A 20 -21.13 15.02 -13.51
CA GLU A 20 -20.40 14.16 -14.46
C GLU A 20 -18.91 14.16 -14.19
N ILE A 21 -18.32 15.31 -13.87
CA ILE A 21 -16.91 15.40 -13.49
C ILE A 21 -16.65 14.62 -12.19
N ARG A 22 -17.55 14.69 -11.20
CA ARG A 22 -17.47 13.90 -9.98
C ARG A 22 -17.57 12.40 -10.26
N GLN A 23 -18.48 11.98 -11.12
CA GLN A 23 -18.67 10.58 -11.51
C GLN A 23 -17.46 10.05 -12.26
N ILE A 24 -16.92 10.80 -13.23
CA ILE A 24 -15.67 10.46 -13.93
C ILE A 24 -14.50 10.34 -12.96
N ASN A 25 -14.35 11.29 -12.05
CA ASN A 25 -13.29 11.25 -11.04
C ASN A 25 -13.44 10.08 -10.05
N ALA A 26 -14.67 9.77 -9.65
CA ALA A 26 -14.96 8.61 -8.80
C ALA A 26 -14.63 7.30 -9.53
N MET A 27 -15.01 7.20 -10.80
CA MET A 27 -14.72 6.04 -11.65
C MET A 27 -13.21 5.88 -11.89
N LEU A 28 -12.48 6.96 -12.18
CA LEU A 28 -11.02 6.92 -12.32
C LEU A 28 -10.35 6.50 -11.02
N LYS A 29 -10.77 7.07 -9.88
CA LYS A 29 -10.24 6.69 -8.56
C LYS A 29 -10.52 5.22 -8.22
N SER A 30 -11.66 4.67 -8.61
CA SER A 30 -12.00 3.26 -8.36
C SER A 30 -11.15 2.29 -9.18
N GLN A 31 -10.54 2.76 -10.27
CA GLN A 31 -9.70 1.94 -11.15
C GLN A 31 -8.21 1.96 -10.75
N LEU A 32 -7.77 2.95 -9.96
CA LEU A 32 -6.38 3.01 -9.51
C LEU A 32 -6.10 1.92 -8.46
N PRO A 33 -5.04 1.12 -8.62
CA PRO A 33 -4.67 0.13 -7.62
C PRO A 33 -4.25 0.79 -6.31
N PHE A 34 -4.40 0.07 -5.20
CA PHE A 34 -3.66 0.35 -3.98
C PHE A 34 -2.23 -0.14 -4.18
N ILE A 35 -1.25 0.68 -3.87
CA ILE A 35 0.16 0.35 -4.04
C ILE A 35 0.89 0.63 -2.74
N GLY A 36 1.72 -0.33 -2.33
CA GLY A 36 2.65 -0.19 -1.23
C GLY A 36 3.94 -0.95 -1.51
N ALA A 37 4.91 -0.81 -0.63
CA ALA A 37 6.19 -1.49 -0.78
C ALA A 37 6.77 -1.88 0.58
N ALA A 38 7.18 -3.15 0.72
CA ALA A 38 7.95 -3.60 1.86
C ALA A 38 9.44 -3.46 1.57
N ALA A 39 10.19 -2.91 2.54
CA ALA A 39 11.63 -2.95 2.54
C ALA A 39 12.08 -4.24 3.20
N LEU A 40 12.96 -4.99 2.54
CA LEU A 40 13.52 -6.22 3.04
C LEU A 40 15.01 -6.07 3.32
N SER A 41 15.48 -6.62 4.45
CA SER A 41 16.91 -6.65 4.82
C SER A 41 17.71 -7.67 4.02
N ARG A 42 17.06 -8.59 3.35
CA ARG A 42 17.63 -9.57 2.41
C ARG A 42 16.57 -9.92 1.35
N PRO A 43 16.97 -10.21 0.11
CA PRO A 43 16.06 -10.76 -0.90
C PRO A 43 15.63 -12.18 -0.55
N GLY A 44 14.60 -12.69 -1.18
CA GLY A 44 14.13 -14.05 -1.00
C GLY A 44 12.68 -14.13 -0.51
N TRP A 45 11.79 -13.34 -1.11
CA TRP A 45 10.36 -13.51 -0.94
C TRP A 45 9.88 -14.75 -1.71
N ASP A 46 9.02 -15.53 -1.08
CA ASP A 46 8.46 -16.74 -1.65
C ASP A 46 6.95 -16.62 -1.84
N ALA A 47 6.46 -16.95 -3.03
CA ALA A 47 5.06 -16.85 -3.39
C ALA A 47 4.21 -17.98 -2.77
N GLU A 48 4.76 -19.17 -2.62
CA GLU A 48 4.06 -20.33 -2.03
C GLU A 48 3.85 -20.07 -0.53
N ASP A 49 4.91 -19.65 0.17
CA ASP A 49 4.85 -19.26 1.58
C ASP A 49 3.81 -18.12 1.80
N PHE A 50 3.74 -17.17 0.86
CA PHE A 50 2.76 -16.09 0.93
C PHE A 50 1.33 -16.64 0.82
N ILE A 51 1.03 -17.51 -0.12
CA ILE A 51 -0.31 -18.08 -0.32
C ILE A 51 -0.75 -18.88 0.92
N GLU A 52 0.14 -19.74 1.45
CA GLU A 52 -0.15 -20.53 2.63
C GLU A 52 -0.41 -19.65 3.86
N SER A 53 0.47 -18.68 4.09
CA SER A 53 0.32 -17.73 5.20
C SER A 53 -0.93 -16.87 5.06
N PHE A 54 -1.26 -16.44 3.84
CA PHE A 54 -2.47 -15.66 3.59
C PHE A 54 -3.74 -16.47 3.90
N ALA A 55 -3.82 -17.71 3.41
CA ALA A 55 -4.94 -18.60 3.70
C ALA A 55 -5.08 -18.88 5.21
N LYS A 56 -3.97 -19.14 5.89
CA LYS A 56 -3.92 -19.35 7.34
C LYS A 56 -4.38 -18.14 8.15
N ASP A 57 -3.88 -16.96 7.80
CA ASP A 57 -4.14 -15.73 8.57
C ASP A 57 -5.58 -15.21 8.35
N TRP A 58 -6.11 -15.36 7.14
CA TRP A 58 -7.37 -14.70 6.75
C TRP A 58 -8.53 -15.66 6.48
N GLY A 59 -8.26 -16.97 6.39
CA GLY A 59 -9.27 -17.96 6.02
C GLY A 59 -9.80 -17.76 4.59
N ILE A 60 -8.98 -17.22 3.70
CA ILE A 60 -9.32 -16.88 2.32
C ILE A 60 -8.31 -17.57 1.41
N GLU A 61 -8.79 -18.38 0.49
CA GLU A 61 -7.98 -18.97 -0.57
C GLU A 61 -7.88 -18.01 -1.74
N LEU A 62 -6.67 -17.78 -2.23
CA LEU A 62 -6.41 -16.98 -3.43
C LEU A 62 -6.21 -17.92 -4.61
N GLU A 63 -6.72 -17.50 -5.77
CA GLU A 63 -6.48 -18.20 -7.04
C GLU A 63 -5.22 -17.63 -7.68
N VAL A 64 -4.16 -18.46 -7.74
CA VAL A 64 -2.92 -18.07 -8.43
C VAL A 64 -3.16 -17.96 -9.91
N LEU A 65 -2.89 -16.81 -10.47
CA LEU A 65 -3.03 -16.59 -11.90
C LEU A 65 -1.82 -17.17 -12.65
N PRO A 66 -2.05 -17.84 -13.80
CA PRO A 66 -0.96 -18.43 -14.58
C PRO A 66 0.08 -17.37 -14.95
N ASP A 67 1.34 -17.68 -14.71
CA ASP A 67 2.45 -16.85 -15.16
C ASP A 67 2.73 -17.15 -16.64
N GLU A 68 2.16 -16.36 -17.53
CA GLU A 68 2.37 -16.52 -18.97
C GLU A 68 3.67 -15.85 -19.48
N ARG A 69 4.40 -15.15 -18.60
CA ARG A 69 5.46 -14.20 -19.01
C ARG A 69 6.89 -14.64 -18.67
N GLY A 70 7.06 -15.70 -17.90
CA GLY A 70 8.38 -16.27 -17.58
C GLY A 70 9.09 -15.72 -16.33
N PRO A 71 10.33 -16.14 -16.06
CA PRO A 71 11.05 -15.80 -14.83
C PRO A 71 11.22 -14.29 -14.60
N GLY A 72 11.02 -13.84 -13.37
CA GLY A 72 11.16 -12.43 -12.98
C GLY A 72 9.93 -11.56 -13.22
N GLN A 73 8.81 -12.19 -13.62
CA GLN A 73 7.52 -11.51 -13.73
C GLN A 73 6.86 -11.32 -12.37
N PRO A 74 5.96 -10.35 -12.23
CA PRO A 74 5.18 -10.18 -11.01
C PRO A 74 4.36 -11.43 -10.70
N PHE A 75 4.42 -11.89 -9.45
CA PHE A 75 3.42 -12.85 -8.96
C PHE A 75 2.04 -12.22 -9.00
N ALA A 76 1.04 -12.97 -9.42
CA ALA A 76 -0.35 -12.51 -9.46
C ALA A 76 -1.29 -13.56 -8.87
N ALA A 77 -2.22 -13.10 -8.02
CA ALA A 77 -3.30 -13.92 -7.49
C ALA A 77 -4.60 -13.15 -7.42
N ALA A 78 -5.72 -13.81 -7.65
CA ALA A 78 -7.05 -13.23 -7.63
C ALA A 78 -7.83 -13.61 -6.37
N LEU A 79 -8.67 -12.71 -5.89
CA LEU A 79 -9.70 -13.02 -4.90
C LEU A 79 -10.92 -13.60 -5.66
N PRO A 80 -11.24 -14.89 -5.48
CA PRO A 80 -12.29 -15.56 -6.26
C PRO A 80 -13.62 -14.83 -6.24
N GLY A 81 -14.27 -14.73 -7.39
CA GLY A 81 -15.61 -14.16 -7.52
C GLY A 81 -15.69 -12.63 -7.42
N THR A 82 -14.58 -11.92 -7.22
CA THR A 82 -14.59 -10.45 -7.03
C THR A 82 -13.95 -9.67 -8.17
N GLY A 83 -13.10 -10.30 -8.96
CA GLY A 83 -12.27 -9.66 -9.98
C GLY A 83 -11.14 -8.79 -9.41
N VAL A 84 -10.89 -8.84 -8.09
CA VAL A 84 -9.77 -8.13 -7.46
C VAL A 84 -8.52 -8.99 -7.54
N VAL A 85 -7.40 -8.37 -7.95
CA VAL A 85 -6.11 -9.03 -8.17
C VAL A 85 -5.04 -8.40 -7.29
N ILE A 86 -4.21 -9.25 -6.70
CA ILE A 86 -2.95 -8.88 -6.03
C ILE A 86 -1.83 -9.12 -7.02
N ASN A 87 -0.96 -8.14 -7.17
CA ASN A 87 0.32 -8.29 -7.87
C ASN A 87 1.45 -8.00 -6.90
N VAL A 88 2.46 -8.87 -6.88
CA VAL A 88 3.65 -8.71 -6.05
C VAL A 88 4.89 -8.87 -6.93
N ILE A 89 5.85 -7.97 -6.78
CA ILE A 89 7.12 -8.02 -7.49
C ILE A 89 8.27 -7.71 -6.54
N GLU A 90 9.23 -8.60 -6.48
CA GLU A 90 10.48 -8.36 -5.77
C GLU A 90 11.48 -7.65 -6.69
N ARG A 91 12.06 -6.57 -6.18
CA ARG A 91 13.14 -5.81 -6.83
C ARG A 91 14.39 -5.90 -5.97
N PRO A 92 15.39 -6.66 -6.40
CA PRO A 92 16.65 -6.75 -5.66
C PRO A 92 17.40 -5.42 -5.71
N GLY A 93 18.15 -5.16 -4.64
CA GLY A 93 18.93 -3.93 -4.49
C GLY A 93 18.22 -2.84 -3.71
N ARG A 94 18.81 -1.66 -3.70
CA ARG A 94 18.36 -0.50 -2.92
C ARG A 94 17.61 0.53 -3.77
N MET A 95 17.02 0.08 -4.86
CA MET A 95 16.28 0.97 -5.76
C MET A 95 15.10 1.59 -4.99
N GLY A 96 14.95 2.90 -5.07
CA GLY A 96 13.86 3.60 -4.37
C GLY A 96 14.05 3.79 -2.86
N ILE A 97 15.22 3.51 -2.29
CA ILE A 97 15.48 3.66 -0.85
C ILE A 97 15.16 5.08 -0.33
N GLU A 98 15.34 6.11 -1.16
CA GLU A 98 15.05 7.49 -0.77
C GLU A 98 13.59 7.68 -0.37
N ARG A 99 12.65 7.02 -1.06
CA ARG A 99 11.22 7.06 -0.71
C ARG A 99 10.97 6.50 0.69
N PHE A 100 11.68 5.44 1.04
CA PHE A 100 11.56 4.84 2.37
C PHE A 100 12.20 5.73 3.45
N ILE A 101 13.31 6.40 3.14
CA ILE A 101 13.97 7.35 4.05
C ILE A 101 13.05 8.56 4.28
N ASP A 102 12.45 9.09 3.24
CA ASP A 102 11.50 10.20 3.32
C ASP A 102 10.26 9.79 4.10
N GLY A 103 9.68 8.62 3.80
CA GLY A 103 8.54 8.08 4.53
C GLY A 103 8.84 7.80 6.01
N ALA A 104 10.09 7.45 6.34
CA ALA A 104 10.53 7.31 7.73
C ALA A 104 10.64 8.66 8.44
N ALA A 105 11.02 9.72 7.73
CA ALA A 105 11.07 11.07 8.29
C ALA A 105 9.68 11.60 8.65
N GLU A 106 8.65 11.17 7.92
CA GLU A 106 7.26 11.55 8.17
C GLU A 106 6.61 10.77 9.33
N ASN A 107 7.15 9.61 9.70
CA ASN A 107 6.58 8.80 10.78
C ASN A 107 7.23 9.11 12.13
N TYR A 108 6.62 10.02 12.89
CA TYR A 108 7.10 10.36 14.24
C TYR A 108 6.82 9.26 15.29
N LEU A 109 5.90 8.32 15.00
CA LEU A 109 5.58 7.22 15.92
C LEU A 109 6.62 6.09 15.89
N TRP A 110 7.50 6.10 14.89
CA TRP A 110 8.54 5.09 14.74
C TRP A 110 9.89 5.72 14.35
N PRO A 111 10.55 6.42 15.27
CA PRO A 111 11.79 7.15 14.99
C PRO A 111 12.97 6.23 14.58
N GLU A 112 12.96 4.96 15.01
CA GLU A 112 13.98 3.97 14.67
C GLU A 112 13.92 3.54 13.21
N GLY A 113 12.76 3.68 12.55
CA GLY A 113 12.53 3.27 11.17
C GLY A 113 13.58 3.81 10.21
N ARG A 114 14.00 5.08 10.39
CA ARG A 114 15.01 5.71 9.56
C ARG A 114 16.38 5.03 9.62
N SER A 115 16.75 4.48 10.76
CA SER A 115 18.02 3.74 10.90
C SER A 115 17.92 2.35 10.33
N LEU A 116 16.79 1.67 10.55
CA LEU A 116 16.53 0.31 10.07
C LEU A 116 16.48 0.24 8.55
N ILE A 117 15.85 1.23 7.90
CA ILE A 117 15.69 1.23 6.44
C ILE A 117 17.03 1.32 5.68
N ARG A 118 18.09 1.80 6.32
CA ARG A 118 19.42 1.79 5.74
C ARG A 118 19.96 0.38 5.48
N GLY A 119 19.41 -0.62 6.18
CA GLY A 119 19.69 -2.04 5.99
C GLY A 119 18.95 -2.68 4.81
N MET A 120 18.12 -1.95 4.09
CA MET A 120 17.37 -2.46 2.94
C MET A 120 18.28 -3.02 1.86
N GLN A 121 17.98 -4.23 1.39
CA GLN A 121 18.67 -4.91 0.30
C GLN A 121 17.73 -5.33 -0.84
N SER A 122 16.42 -5.34 -0.58
CA SER A 122 15.40 -5.65 -1.57
C SER A 122 14.13 -4.86 -1.28
N GLU A 123 13.35 -4.59 -2.33
CA GLU A 123 12.02 -3.98 -2.27
C GLU A 123 10.99 -4.98 -2.78
N LEU A 124 9.94 -5.20 -2.02
CA LEU A 124 8.79 -5.99 -2.44
C LEU A 124 7.60 -5.07 -2.65
N MET A 125 7.31 -4.78 -3.91
CA MET A 125 6.15 -3.97 -4.28
C MET A 125 4.89 -4.81 -4.32
N ILE A 126 3.81 -4.26 -3.80
CA ILE A 126 2.48 -4.85 -3.83
C ILE A 126 1.52 -3.87 -4.48
N ALA A 127 0.68 -4.37 -5.38
CA ALA A 127 -0.41 -3.62 -5.98
C ALA A 127 -1.69 -4.45 -5.94
N VAL A 128 -2.79 -3.84 -5.48
CA VAL A 128 -4.12 -4.49 -5.43
C VAL A 128 -5.11 -3.63 -6.17
N GLY A 129 -5.74 -4.20 -7.18
CA GLY A 129 -6.69 -3.50 -8.03
C GLY A 129 -7.70 -4.43 -8.69
N GLY A 130 -8.53 -3.89 -9.58
CA GLY A 130 -9.61 -4.65 -10.23
C GLY A 130 -10.87 -4.77 -9.37
N GLY A 131 -11.87 -5.49 -9.89
CA GLY A 131 -13.17 -5.57 -9.23
C GLY A 131 -13.93 -4.25 -9.21
N THR A 132 -15.09 -4.23 -8.58
CA THR A 132 -16.01 -3.07 -8.58
C THR A 132 -16.04 -2.31 -7.25
N HIS A 133 -15.58 -2.94 -6.16
CA HIS A 133 -15.70 -2.37 -4.81
C HIS A 133 -14.35 -1.94 -4.25
N ARG A 134 -14.16 -0.65 -4.08
CA ARG A 134 -12.95 -0.05 -3.53
C ARG A 134 -12.61 -0.56 -2.13
N SER A 135 -13.64 -0.77 -1.30
CA SER A 135 -13.47 -1.33 0.05
C SER A 135 -12.91 -2.76 0.05
N THR A 136 -13.30 -3.59 -0.93
CA THR A 136 -12.75 -4.94 -1.10
C THR A 136 -11.28 -4.90 -1.51
N GLN A 137 -10.91 -4.03 -2.45
CA GLN A 137 -9.51 -3.82 -2.85
C GLN A 137 -8.66 -3.41 -1.66
N ALA A 138 -9.15 -2.46 -0.88
CA ALA A 138 -8.49 -1.93 0.27
C ALA A 138 -8.30 -2.96 1.39
N ALA A 139 -9.33 -3.72 1.70
CA ALA A 139 -9.25 -4.79 2.68
C ALA A 139 -8.25 -5.88 2.23
N LEU A 140 -8.27 -6.23 0.95
CA LEU A 140 -7.33 -7.19 0.38
C LEU A 140 -5.89 -6.67 0.40
N PHE A 141 -5.67 -5.38 0.10
CA PHE A 141 -4.37 -4.73 0.16
C PHE A 141 -3.76 -4.80 1.57
N ILE A 142 -4.54 -4.44 2.59
CA ILE A 142 -4.07 -4.48 3.98
C ILE A 142 -3.72 -5.92 4.41
N ARG A 143 -4.55 -6.90 4.05
CA ARG A 143 -4.33 -8.32 4.36
C ARG A 143 -3.07 -8.84 3.68
N ALA A 144 -2.91 -8.56 2.39
CA ALA A 144 -1.75 -8.97 1.63
C ALA A 144 -0.46 -8.31 2.16
N ALA A 145 -0.50 -7.00 2.46
CA ALA A 145 0.62 -6.31 3.08
C ALA A 145 0.98 -6.91 4.44
N ALA A 146 -0.02 -7.18 5.30
CA ALA A 146 0.20 -7.78 6.61
C ALA A 146 0.81 -9.18 6.52
N THR A 147 0.42 -9.98 5.52
CA THR A 147 1.01 -11.32 5.27
C THR A 147 2.45 -11.20 4.80
N ILE A 148 2.76 -10.27 3.88
CA ILE A 148 4.13 -10.00 3.44
C ILE A 148 5.01 -9.59 4.62
N LEU A 149 4.47 -8.81 5.56
CA LEU A 149 5.20 -8.32 6.74
C LEU A 149 5.39 -9.37 7.85
N ASP A 150 4.92 -10.59 7.67
CA ASP A 150 5.29 -11.75 8.50
C ASP A 150 6.69 -12.29 8.17
N ASN A 151 7.23 -11.89 7.02
CA ASN A 151 8.59 -12.25 6.64
C ASN A 151 9.61 -11.60 7.58
N GLU A 152 10.49 -12.41 8.17
CA GLU A 152 11.53 -11.97 9.11
C GLU A 152 12.50 -10.93 8.52
N SER A 153 12.61 -10.88 7.19
CA SER A 153 13.43 -9.87 6.51
C SER A 153 12.74 -8.52 6.34
N ALA A 154 11.44 -8.41 6.61
CA ALA A 154 10.70 -7.17 6.48
C ALA A 154 11.13 -6.15 7.56
N ILE A 155 11.67 -5.01 7.13
CA ILE A 155 12.18 -3.96 7.99
C ILE A 155 11.40 -2.64 7.88
N GLY A 156 10.37 -2.57 7.06
CA GLY A 156 9.49 -1.42 6.91
C GLY A 156 8.47 -1.61 5.82
N PHE A 157 7.34 -0.92 5.90
CA PHE A 157 6.31 -0.89 4.87
C PHE A 157 5.94 0.53 4.51
N LEU A 158 6.20 0.92 3.27
CA LEU A 158 5.85 2.23 2.74
C LEU A 158 4.45 2.18 2.14
N ASP A 159 3.55 2.95 2.72
CA ASP A 159 2.19 3.14 2.25
C ASP A 159 1.84 4.62 2.34
N CYS A 160 1.37 5.20 1.23
CA CYS A 160 0.94 6.60 1.20
C CYS A 160 2.00 7.58 1.75
N ASP A 161 3.24 7.40 1.33
CA ASP A 161 4.40 8.21 1.74
C ASP A 161 4.74 8.17 3.24
N VAL A 162 4.18 7.19 3.97
CA VAL A 162 4.53 6.96 5.39
C VAL A 162 5.14 5.57 5.52
N LEU A 163 6.35 5.51 6.08
CA LEU A 163 6.97 4.24 6.44
C LEU A 163 6.38 3.73 7.76
N ARG A 164 5.86 2.53 7.74
CA ARG A 164 5.21 1.88 8.89
C ARG A 164 6.08 0.76 9.46
N GLU A 165 6.02 0.60 10.78
CA GLU A 165 6.65 -0.50 11.48
C GLU A 165 5.95 -1.83 11.13
N PRO A 166 6.66 -2.87 10.64
CA PRO A 166 6.07 -4.13 10.21
C PRO A 166 5.25 -4.82 11.29
N VAL A 167 5.83 -4.96 12.49
CA VAL A 167 5.19 -5.67 13.61
C VAL A 167 3.91 -4.98 14.04
N HIS A 168 3.93 -3.65 14.16
CA HIS A 168 2.76 -2.88 14.53
C HIS A 168 1.67 -2.96 13.46
N PHE A 169 2.05 -2.82 12.18
CA PHE A 169 1.11 -2.93 11.05
C PHE A 169 0.40 -4.29 11.06
N ARG A 170 1.18 -5.38 11.10
CA ARG A 170 0.65 -6.75 11.11
C ARG A 170 -0.26 -7.01 12.31
N LYS A 171 0.18 -6.64 13.52
CA LYS A 171 -0.61 -6.79 14.75
C LYS A 171 -1.95 -6.06 14.64
N THR A 172 -1.95 -4.84 14.11
CA THR A 172 -3.18 -4.04 13.94
C THR A 172 -4.10 -4.67 12.90
N ALA A 173 -3.55 -5.13 11.77
CA ALA A 173 -4.33 -5.80 10.73
C ALA A 173 -5.02 -7.08 11.26
N LEU A 174 -4.30 -7.92 12.00
CA LEU A 174 -4.83 -9.14 12.59
C LEU A 174 -5.90 -8.86 13.67
N ALA A 175 -5.69 -7.85 14.51
CA ALA A 175 -6.67 -7.46 15.53
C ALA A 175 -8.00 -6.97 14.91
N LEU A 176 -7.95 -6.40 13.71
CA LEU A 176 -9.12 -5.92 12.98
C LEU A 176 -9.74 -6.99 12.06
N ARG A 177 -9.18 -8.20 12.03
CA ARG A 177 -9.64 -9.32 11.18
C ARG A 177 -11.13 -9.59 11.30
N GLU A 178 -11.67 -9.50 12.51
CA GLU A 178 -13.08 -9.78 12.82
C GLU A 178 -13.99 -8.56 12.62
N GLN A 179 -13.42 -7.38 12.40
CA GLN A 179 -14.15 -6.13 12.26
C GLN A 179 -14.22 -5.71 10.79
N ALA A 180 -15.24 -6.18 10.08
CA ALA A 180 -15.32 -6.07 8.61
C ALA A 180 -15.29 -4.64 8.02
N LEU A 181 -15.60 -3.58 8.79
CA LEU A 181 -15.80 -2.22 8.27
C LEU A 181 -14.76 -1.19 8.74
N ALA A 182 -14.06 -1.40 9.85
CA ALA A 182 -13.19 -0.37 10.43
C ALA A 182 -11.74 -0.47 9.92
N THR A 183 -11.36 -1.60 9.34
CA THR A 183 -9.97 -1.94 8.99
C THR A 183 -9.30 -0.93 8.04
N PRO A 184 -9.92 -0.51 6.94
CA PRO A 184 -9.24 0.35 5.98
C PRO A 184 -8.91 1.74 6.53
N ILE A 185 -9.80 2.33 7.29
CA ILE A 185 -9.68 3.74 7.72
C ILE A 185 -8.44 3.97 8.60
N LEU A 186 -8.13 3.03 9.49
CA LEU A 186 -7.01 3.17 10.41
C LEU A 186 -5.64 3.13 9.72
N PHE A 187 -5.54 2.46 8.57
CA PHE A 187 -4.31 2.38 7.80
C PHE A 187 -4.09 3.59 6.88
N TRP A 188 -5.13 4.40 6.64
CA TRP A 188 -5.04 5.58 5.78
C TRP A 188 -4.95 6.90 6.50
N ILE A 189 -4.85 6.87 7.82
CA ILE A 189 -4.54 8.05 8.60
C ILE A 189 -3.02 8.18 8.66
N GLY A 190 -2.48 9.16 7.97
CA GLY A 190 -1.09 9.60 8.10
C GLY A 190 -1.00 10.70 9.14
N LEU A 191 0.05 10.67 9.94
CA LEU A 191 0.39 11.73 10.89
C LEU A 191 1.81 12.20 10.60
N SER A 192 2.02 13.47 10.30
CA SER A 192 3.36 14.04 10.20
C SER A 192 3.56 15.17 11.20
N ARG A 193 4.79 15.31 11.64
CA ARG A 193 5.21 16.42 12.47
C ARG A 193 5.40 17.65 11.59
N LEU A 194 4.70 18.73 11.91
CA LEU A 194 4.97 20.02 11.32
C LEU A 194 6.12 20.72 12.09
N PRO A 195 6.79 21.70 11.47
CA PRO A 195 7.69 22.59 12.18
C PRO A 195 7.00 23.19 13.41
N GLU A 196 7.76 23.38 14.50
CA GLU A 196 7.24 24.02 15.70
C GLU A 196 6.63 25.36 15.38
N GLY A 197 5.45 25.63 15.96
CA GLY A 197 4.82 26.94 15.82
C GLY A 197 5.63 28.02 16.51
N ALA A 198 5.31 29.29 16.25
CA ALA A 198 5.91 30.45 16.94
C ALA A 198 5.72 30.40 18.47
N ASP A 199 4.80 29.55 18.94
CA ASP A 199 4.50 29.27 20.35
C ASP A 199 5.38 28.17 20.96
N GLY A 200 6.30 27.57 20.18
CA GLY A 200 7.17 26.46 20.61
C GLY A 200 6.43 25.12 20.80
N LEU A 201 5.15 25.05 20.42
CA LEU A 201 4.37 23.83 20.58
C LEU A 201 4.54 22.91 19.36
N PRO A 202 4.66 21.57 19.59
CA PRO A 202 4.70 20.62 18.50
C PRO A 202 3.35 20.63 17.76
N ARG A 203 3.38 20.73 16.44
CA ARG A 203 2.22 20.67 15.59
C ARG A 203 2.20 19.36 14.82
N LEU A 204 1.02 18.76 14.73
CA LEU A 204 0.79 17.55 13.97
C LEU A 204 -0.20 17.83 12.83
N LYS A 205 0.11 17.32 11.65
CA LYS A 205 -0.80 17.26 10.52
C LYS A 205 -1.33 15.84 10.42
N ALA A 206 -2.63 15.68 10.47
CA ALA A 206 -3.30 14.44 10.13
C ALA A 206 -3.88 14.55 8.72
N TRP A 207 -3.73 13.51 7.92
CA TRP A 207 -4.39 13.40 6.62
C TRP A 207 -4.95 11.99 6.44
N THR A 208 -5.98 11.89 5.63
CA THR A 208 -6.53 10.61 5.21
C THR A 208 -6.39 10.51 3.69
N ASN A 209 -5.89 9.41 3.19
CA ASN A 209 -6.00 9.09 1.78
C ASN A 209 -7.40 8.50 1.57
N GLY A 210 -8.37 9.39 1.43
CA GLY A 210 -9.78 9.04 1.40
C GLY A 210 -10.13 7.91 0.42
N LEU A 211 -11.09 7.12 0.84
CA LEU A 211 -11.83 6.16 0.03
C LEU A 211 -12.66 6.87 -1.04
#